data_dddaf27732969e3a12ebb1ca86423309
#
_entry.id   dddaf27732969e3a12ebb1ca86423309
#
_cell.length_a   1.000
_cell.length_b   1.000
_cell.length_c   1.000
_cell.angle_alpha   90.00
_cell.angle_beta   90.00
_cell.angle_gamma   90.00
#
_symmetry.space_group_name_H-M   'P 1'
#
loop_
_entity.id
_entity.type
_entity.pdbx_description
1 polymer ?
#
loop_
_entity_poly.entity_id
_entity_poly.type
_entity_poly.pdbx_seq_one_letter_code
_entity_poly.pdbx_strand_id
1 'polypeptide(L)'
;MNETTGLPSGTLHRLLGLNSHEKAPEEGTKEVEGRLLIVDEMSMVDTWLANTLLKAIPDGMQVILVGDKDQLPSVGPGQVLHDLLEIPMIPKQELTEIYRQGDGSSIISLAHEIKNGQMPKNLLENQKDRSYFRCEAHQIEPLIANIVTKAKNKGFTAQDIQVLAPMYRGVAGINALNQMMQSIFNPNPDGRKKEVQFNESVYRIGDKVLQLQNIPEKNVFNGDMGEIVGITYAKDSEDKVDELLIRFDLNEVSFTRNEWQQLTLAYCCSIHKAQGSEFKMVILPMVHQYRRMLQRNLLYTAVTRSKEMLILLGEPSAYQRSIEQESHVRLTALKTRLLGTTLGKSEVALSDTHQKGQTVDTPIVKDTEKTLSTNDLPRKTPVEETILTNQMVEEEQVDPMIGMGEISPFDFLLNA
;
A
#
# COMPACT_ATOMS: atom_id res chain seq x y z
N MET A 1 -8.15 -15.65 3.88
CA MET A 1 -9.51 -15.81 4.45
C MET A 1 -10.27 -16.98 3.85
N ASN A 2 -10.45 -17.07 2.53
CA ASN A 2 -11.24 -18.17 1.92
C ASN A 2 -10.73 -19.55 2.32
N GLU A 3 -9.42 -19.81 2.21
CA GLU A 3 -8.79 -21.08 2.62
C GLU A 3 -8.99 -21.41 4.10
N THR A 4 -9.02 -20.41 4.95
CA THR A 4 -9.08 -20.60 6.42
C THR A 4 -10.51 -20.76 6.92
N THR A 5 -11.46 -20.01 6.31
CA THR A 5 -12.85 -19.97 6.79
C THR A 5 -13.80 -20.85 5.97
N GLY A 6 -13.41 -21.22 4.74
CA GLY A 6 -14.29 -21.87 3.78
C GLY A 6 -15.43 -21.00 3.26
N LEU A 7 -15.45 -19.69 3.63
CA LEU A 7 -16.47 -18.75 3.22
C LEU A 7 -16.02 -17.95 1.99
N PRO A 8 -16.93 -17.51 1.11
CA PRO A 8 -16.60 -16.66 -0.02
C PRO A 8 -15.96 -15.35 0.47
N SER A 9 -14.80 -15.02 -0.09
CA SER A 9 -14.11 -13.75 0.17
C SER A 9 -13.70 -13.10 -1.14
N GLY A 10 -13.53 -11.80 -1.14
CA GLY A 10 -13.13 -11.04 -2.31
C GLY A 10 -12.58 -9.67 -1.92
N THR A 11 -12.04 -8.94 -2.88
CA THR A 11 -11.57 -7.57 -2.64
C THR A 11 -12.74 -6.61 -2.40
N LEU A 12 -12.52 -5.52 -1.64
CA LEU A 12 -13.52 -4.47 -1.46
C LEU A 12 -13.98 -3.88 -2.78
N HIS A 13 -13.07 -3.70 -3.74
CA HIS A 13 -13.41 -3.19 -5.08
C HIS A 13 -14.43 -4.09 -5.78
N ARG A 14 -14.26 -5.42 -5.71
CA ARG A 14 -15.21 -6.38 -6.27
C ARG A 14 -16.55 -6.37 -5.52
N LEU A 15 -16.52 -6.34 -4.20
CA LEU A 15 -17.72 -6.30 -3.36
C LEU A 15 -18.59 -5.07 -3.69
N LEU A 16 -17.93 -3.92 -3.90
CA LEU A 16 -18.57 -2.62 -4.14
C LEU A 16 -18.84 -2.36 -5.64
N GLY A 17 -18.43 -3.27 -6.54
CA GLY A 17 -18.58 -3.08 -7.99
C GLY A 17 -17.73 -1.95 -8.57
N LEU A 18 -16.59 -1.61 -7.93
CA LEU A 18 -15.72 -0.52 -8.36
C LEU A 18 -14.81 -0.96 -9.49
N ASN A 19 -14.93 -0.33 -10.65
CA ASN A 19 -14.03 -0.52 -11.79
C ASN A 19 -12.83 0.44 -11.69
N SER A 20 -11.70 0.07 -12.28
CA SER A 20 -10.45 0.82 -12.19
C SER A 20 -10.47 2.22 -12.83
N HIS A 21 -11.54 2.60 -13.54
CA HIS A 21 -11.67 3.86 -14.26
C HIS A 21 -12.90 4.69 -13.91
N GLU A 22 -13.76 4.21 -13.02
CA GLU A 22 -14.97 4.95 -12.65
C GLU A 22 -14.80 5.58 -11.26
N LYS A 23 -14.94 6.90 -11.21
CA LYS A 23 -15.44 7.58 -10.01
C LYS A 23 -16.68 6.83 -9.58
N ALA A 24 -16.92 6.72 -8.25
CA ALA A 24 -18.11 6.05 -7.70
C ALA A 24 -19.31 6.23 -8.64
N PRO A 25 -20.04 5.15 -8.98
CA PRO A 25 -21.18 5.28 -9.87
C PRO A 25 -22.09 6.37 -9.33
N GLU A 26 -22.47 7.31 -10.19
CA GLU A 26 -23.41 8.39 -9.84
C GLU A 26 -24.79 7.85 -9.44
N GLU A 27 -25.08 6.61 -9.78
CA GLU A 27 -26.28 5.86 -9.39
C GLU A 27 -25.91 4.76 -8.40
N GLY A 28 -26.09 5.06 -7.10
CA GLY A 28 -26.18 4.13 -5.97
C GLY A 28 -25.08 3.05 -5.85
N THR A 29 -24.23 3.16 -4.86
CA THR A 29 -23.36 2.05 -4.43
C THR A 29 -24.19 0.79 -4.20
N LYS A 30 -23.76 -0.34 -4.77
CA LYS A 30 -24.39 -1.64 -4.51
C LYS A 30 -24.37 -1.90 -3.01
N GLU A 31 -25.54 -2.10 -2.41
CA GLU A 31 -25.67 -2.42 -1.01
C GLU A 31 -25.06 -3.79 -0.73
N VAL A 32 -24.29 -3.88 0.36
CA VAL A 32 -23.64 -5.12 0.79
C VAL A 32 -24.69 -6.05 1.40
N GLU A 33 -24.75 -7.28 0.92
CA GLU A 33 -25.68 -8.29 1.43
C GLU A 33 -25.03 -9.07 2.59
N GLY A 34 -25.85 -9.37 3.62
CA GLY A 34 -25.42 -10.17 4.75
C GLY A 34 -25.78 -9.57 6.11
N ARG A 35 -25.39 -10.24 7.17
CA ARG A 35 -25.60 -9.80 8.56
C ARG A 35 -24.30 -9.43 9.27
N LEU A 36 -23.19 -9.91 8.78
CA LEU A 36 -21.84 -9.67 9.29
C LEU A 36 -20.92 -9.42 8.11
N LEU A 37 -20.20 -8.30 8.15
CA LEU A 37 -19.12 -7.97 7.23
C LEU A 37 -17.80 -8.00 7.99
N ILE A 38 -16.83 -8.77 7.50
CA ILE A 38 -15.46 -8.76 8.02
C ILE A 38 -14.56 -8.16 6.94
N VAL A 39 -13.89 -7.06 7.29
CA VAL A 39 -12.95 -6.38 6.41
C VAL A 39 -11.54 -6.57 6.99
N ASP A 40 -10.72 -7.31 6.29
CA ASP A 40 -9.33 -7.52 6.64
C ASP A 40 -8.40 -6.53 5.91
N GLU A 41 -7.15 -6.40 6.38
CA GLU A 41 -6.13 -5.49 5.81
C GLU A 41 -6.59 -4.03 5.75
N MET A 42 -7.30 -3.57 6.79
CA MET A 42 -7.84 -2.20 6.87
C MET A 42 -6.77 -1.10 6.83
N SER A 43 -5.50 -1.43 7.10
CA SER A 43 -4.36 -0.50 6.92
C SER A 43 -4.23 -0.02 5.48
N MET A 44 -4.69 -0.82 4.50
CA MET A 44 -4.63 -0.51 3.07
C MET A 44 -5.83 0.31 2.56
N VAL A 45 -6.84 0.53 3.39
CA VAL A 45 -8.08 1.24 3.02
C VAL A 45 -7.91 2.74 3.22
N ASP A 46 -7.99 3.50 2.13
CA ASP A 46 -7.97 4.95 2.15
C ASP A 46 -9.33 5.58 2.51
N THR A 47 -9.35 6.89 2.64
CA THR A 47 -10.59 7.63 3.01
C THR A 47 -11.70 7.47 1.98
N TRP A 48 -11.35 7.43 0.68
CA TRP A 48 -12.35 7.31 -0.38
C TRP A 48 -13.00 5.92 -0.38
N LEU A 49 -12.19 4.87 -0.34
CA LEU A 49 -12.66 3.48 -0.30
C LEU A 49 -13.45 3.20 0.99
N ALA A 50 -13.00 3.73 2.13
CA ALA A 50 -13.74 3.64 3.39
C ALA A 50 -15.10 4.32 3.31
N ASN A 51 -15.18 5.53 2.73
CA ASN A 51 -16.45 6.24 2.56
C ASN A 51 -17.41 5.46 1.66
N THR A 52 -16.92 4.90 0.55
CA THR A 52 -17.73 4.09 -0.37
C THR A 52 -18.23 2.81 0.33
N LEU A 53 -17.36 2.14 1.09
CA LEU A 53 -17.71 0.96 1.86
C LEU A 53 -18.81 1.27 2.89
N LEU A 54 -18.61 2.32 3.71
CA LEU A 54 -19.56 2.67 4.76
C LEU A 54 -20.94 3.08 4.21
N LYS A 55 -21.00 3.68 3.01
CA LYS A 55 -22.27 3.99 2.34
C LYS A 55 -22.99 2.75 1.80
N ALA A 56 -22.27 1.68 1.52
CA ALA A 56 -22.82 0.43 0.99
C ALA A 56 -23.29 -0.54 2.09
N ILE A 57 -22.97 -0.27 3.36
CA ILE A 57 -23.36 -1.10 4.50
C ILE A 57 -24.77 -0.73 4.93
N PRO A 58 -25.75 -1.68 4.91
CA PRO A 58 -27.10 -1.43 5.37
C PRO A 58 -27.18 -1.29 6.89
N ASP A 59 -28.22 -0.59 7.35
CA ASP A 59 -28.50 -0.47 8.77
C ASP A 59 -28.68 -1.85 9.44
N GLY A 60 -28.08 -2.02 10.60
CA GLY A 60 -28.17 -3.26 11.39
C GLY A 60 -27.17 -4.34 11.02
N MET A 61 -26.33 -4.16 9.99
CA MET A 61 -25.22 -5.07 9.70
C MET A 61 -24.11 -4.92 10.74
N GLN A 62 -23.62 -6.03 11.26
CA GLN A 62 -22.43 -6.04 12.10
C GLN A 62 -21.17 -5.92 11.24
N VAL A 63 -20.20 -5.11 11.69
CA VAL A 63 -18.95 -4.88 10.95
C VAL A 63 -17.74 -5.14 11.86
N ILE A 64 -16.83 -5.96 11.39
CA ILE A 64 -15.53 -6.19 12.02
C ILE A 64 -14.45 -5.70 11.08
N LEU A 65 -13.67 -4.70 11.53
CA LEU A 65 -12.53 -4.15 10.81
C LEU A 65 -11.25 -4.74 11.42
N VAL A 66 -10.48 -5.44 10.61
CA VAL A 66 -9.23 -6.10 11.01
C VAL A 66 -8.06 -5.46 10.26
N GLY A 67 -6.94 -5.21 10.94
CA GLY A 67 -5.75 -4.67 10.30
C GLY A 67 -4.66 -4.31 11.30
N ASP A 68 -3.50 -4.01 10.77
CA ASP A 68 -2.32 -3.66 11.55
C ASP A 68 -1.94 -2.20 11.27
N LYS A 69 -2.12 -1.34 12.28
CA LYS A 69 -1.82 0.11 12.19
C LYS A 69 -0.33 0.42 12.01
N ASP A 70 0.55 -0.54 12.34
CA ASP A 70 2.00 -0.37 12.29
C ASP A 70 2.59 -0.78 10.93
N GLN A 71 1.79 -1.44 10.06
CA GLN A 71 2.15 -1.69 8.66
C GLN A 71 2.07 -0.42 7.81
N LEU A 72 2.46 -0.55 6.54
CA LEU A 72 2.35 0.55 5.57
C LEU A 72 0.88 1.00 5.45
N PRO A 73 0.61 2.30 5.50
CA PRO A 73 -0.73 2.84 5.28
C PRO A 73 -1.15 2.70 3.81
N SER A 74 -2.41 2.99 3.53
CA SER A 74 -2.95 3.08 2.17
C SER A 74 -2.10 4.00 1.28
N VAL A 75 -2.04 3.71 -0.03
CA VAL A 75 -1.40 4.63 -1.01
C VAL A 75 -2.22 5.89 -1.14
N GLY A 76 -3.56 5.79 -1.17
CA GLY A 76 -4.48 6.92 -1.20
C GLY A 76 -4.52 7.71 0.11
N PRO A 77 -5.23 8.84 0.14
CA PRO A 77 -5.24 9.78 1.27
C PRO A 77 -5.91 9.20 2.51
N GLY A 78 -5.48 9.68 3.69
CA GLY A 78 -6.05 9.31 4.98
C GLY A 78 -5.31 8.16 5.68
N GLN A 79 -5.78 7.83 6.87
CA GLN A 79 -5.29 6.75 7.72
C GLN A 79 -6.46 6.19 8.57
N VAL A 80 -7.49 5.73 7.88
CA VAL A 80 -8.80 5.41 8.46
C VAL A 80 -8.70 4.47 9.66
N LEU A 81 -7.98 3.36 9.54
CA LEU A 81 -7.81 2.41 10.64
C LEU A 81 -7.18 3.07 11.88
N HIS A 82 -6.11 3.84 11.68
CA HIS A 82 -5.43 4.54 12.76
C HIS A 82 -6.38 5.51 13.48
N ASP A 83 -7.11 6.33 12.71
CA ASP A 83 -8.05 7.32 13.25
C ASP A 83 -9.18 6.64 14.02
N LEU A 84 -9.76 5.55 13.50
CA LEU A 84 -10.82 4.79 14.16
C LEU A 84 -10.34 4.15 15.47
N LEU A 85 -9.10 3.65 15.52
CA LEU A 85 -8.53 3.07 16.73
C LEU A 85 -8.32 4.10 17.85
N GLU A 86 -8.27 5.39 17.52
CA GLU A 86 -8.16 6.47 18.51
C GLU A 86 -9.51 6.95 19.06
N ILE A 87 -10.64 6.46 18.51
CA ILE A 87 -12.00 6.84 18.96
C ILE A 87 -12.43 5.96 20.14
N PRO A 88 -12.66 6.53 21.34
CA PRO A 88 -12.99 5.75 22.53
C PRO A 88 -14.34 5.01 22.44
N MET A 89 -15.27 5.52 21.63
CA MET A 89 -16.62 4.95 21.49
C MET A 89 -16.67 3.73 20.56
N ILE A 90 -15.64 3.51 19.76
CA ILE A 90 -15.55 2.35 18.88
C ILE A 90 -14.93 1.20 19.66
N PRO A 91 -15.65 0.08 19.87
CA PRO A 91 -15.10 -1.08 20.53
C PRO A 91 -13.88 -1.61 19.76
N LYS A 92 -12.82 -1.88 20.48
CA LYS A 92 -11.58 -2.39 19.86
C LYS A 92 -10.93 -3.45 20.73
N GLN A 93 -10.30 -4.42 20.07
CA GLN A 93 -9.48 -5.44 20.69
C GLN A 93 -8.12 -5.47 20.00
N GLU A 94 -7.05 -5.28 20.75
CA GLU A 94 -5.68 -5.44 20.25
C GLU A 94 -5.21 -6.88 20.52
N LEU A 95 -4.72 -7.55 19.46
CA LEU A 95 -4.09 -8.86 19.57
C LEU A 95 -2.61 -8.63 19.90
N THR A 96 -2.19 -9.05 21.08
CA THR A 96 -0.83 -8.85 21.58
C THR A 96 0.04 -10.11 21.47
N GLU A 97 -0.57 -11.28 21.32
CA GLU A 97 0.11 -12.55 21.17
C GLU A 97 0.22 -12.95 19.71
N ILE A 98 1.40 -13.38 19.29
CA ILE A 98 1.70 -13.76 17.91
C ILE A 98 1.84 -15.28 17.85
N TYR A 99 0.87 -15.95 17.21
CA TYR A 99 0.85 -17.41 17.08
C TYR A 99 1.37 -17.92 15.73
N ARG A 100 1.80 -17.04 14.84
CA ARG A 100 2.04 -17.34 13.41
C ARG A 100 3.23 -18.27 13.15
N GLN A 101 4.21 -18.28 14.01
CA GLN A 101 5.40 -19.12 13.92
C GLN A 101 5.64 -19.71 15.32
N GLY A 102 5.99 -20.99 15.42
CA GLY A 102 6.14 -21.67 16.71
C GLY A 102 6.94 -20.87 17.74
N ASP A 103 6.73 -21.15 19.02
CA ASP A 103 7.39 -20.49 20.13
C ASP A 103 8.90 -20.34 19.87
N GLY A 104 9.41 -19.08 19.90
CA GLY A 104 10.83 -18.77 19.76
C GLY A 104 11.31 -18.31 18.39
N SER A 105 10.42 -17.91 17.45
CA SER A 105 10.86 -17.30 16.17
C SER A 105 11.59 -15.98 16.38
N SER A 106 12.80 -15.88 15.81
CA SER A 106 13.59 -14.64 15.83
C SER A 106 13.05 -13.56 14.91
N ILE A 107 12.24 -13.94 13.91
CA ILE A 107 11.57 -13.00 13.00
C ILE A 107 10.47 -12.24 13.73
N ILE A 108 9.71 -12.93 14.59
CA ILE A 108 8.67 -12.31 15.42
C ILE A 108 9.28 -11.32 16.40
N SER A 109 10.32 -11.76 17.12
CA SER A 109 11.03 -10.89 18.06
C SER A 109 11.57 -9.63 17.36
N LEU A 110 12.17 -9.80 16.18
CA LEU A 110 12.64 -8.70 15.35
C LEU A 110 11.51 -7.74 14.95
N ALA A 111 10.39 -8.26 14.47
CA ALA A 111 9.24 -7.45 14.07
C ALA A 111 8.71 -6.63 15.27
N HIS A 112 8.62 -7.25 16.45
CA HIS A 112 8.16 -6.56 17.66
C HIS A 112 9.13 -5.46 18.12
N GLU A 113 10.45 -5.68 18.06
CA GLU A 113 11.45 -4.66 18.40
C GLU A 113 11.41 -3.50 17.39
N ILE A 114 11.26 -3.80 16.07
CA ILE A 114 11.10 -2.77 15.03
C ILE A 114 9.85 -1.93 15.28
N LYS A 115 8.70 -2.57 15.52
CA LYS A 115 7.43 -1.91 15.83
C LYS A 115 7.58 -0.90 16.96
N ASN A 116 8.30 -1.27 18.01
CA ASN A 116 8.54 -0.43 19.19
C ASN A 116 9.67 0.59 19.00
N GLY A 117 10.27 0.69 17.82
CA GLY A 117 11.38 1.60 17.56
C GLY A 117 12.67 1.22 18.26
N GLN A 118 12.79 -0.02 18.69
CA GLN A 118 13.96 -0.54 19.42
C GLN A 118 14.91 -1.21 18.44
N MET A 119 16.18 -0.78 18.47
CA MET A 119 17.21 -1.44 17.67
C MET A 119 17.54 -2.82 18.24
N PRO A 120 17.31 -3.91 17.48
CA PRO A 120 17.58 -5.25 17.98
C PRO A 120 19.07 -5.45 18.24
N LYS A 121 19.43 -5.90 19.43
CA LYS A 121 20.84 -6.16 19.80
C LYS A 121 21.47 -7.24 18.92
N ASN A 122 20.67 -8.20 18.47
CA ASN A 122 21.07 -9.35 17.67
C ASN A 122 20.74 -9.22 16.18
N LEU A 123 20.49 -7.99 15.67
CA LEU A 123 20.13 -7.76 14.26
C LEU A 123 21.13 -8.40 13.30
N LEU A 124 22.42 -8.29 13.61
CA LEU A 124 23.53 -8.75 12.77
C LEU A 124 23.90 -10.22 12.99
N GLU A 125 23.23 -10.91 13.90
CA GLU A 125 23.48 -12.31 14.21
C GLU A 125 22.63 -13.25 13.38
N ASN A 126 23.22 -14.36 12.97
CA ASN A 126 22.46 -15.43 12.32
C ASN A 126 21.69 -16.23 13.38
N GLN A 127 20.40 -16.40 13.12
CA GLN A 127 19.48 -17.18 13.92
C GLN A 127 18.98 -18.39 13.11
N LYS A 128 18.16 -19.23 13.70
CA LYS A 128 17.60 -20.43 13.05
C LYS A 128 16.78 -20.09 11.79
N ASP A 129 15.99 -19.03 11.88
CA ASP A 129 15.00 -18.58 10.89
C ASP A 129 15.37 -17.24 10.24
N ARG A 130 16.49 -16.62 10.65
CA ARG A 130 16.95 -15.32 10.17
C ARG A 130 18.46 -15.30 9.99
N SER A 131 18.90 -14.70 8.88
CA SER A 131 20.31 -14.44 8.61
C SER A 131 20.55 -13.00 8.19
N TYR A 132 21.72 -12.47 8.53
CA TYR A 132 22.15 -11.14 8.13
C TYR A 132 23.46 -11.20 7.37
N PHE A 133 23.54 -10.45 6.25
CA PHE A 133 24.74 -10.31 5.42
C PHE A 133 25.05 -8.83 5.22
N ARG A 134 26.15 -8.38 5.81
CA ARG A 134 26.63 -7.00 5.61
C ARG A 134 27.20 -6.84 4.20
N CYS A 135 26.67 -5.85 3.46
CA CYS A 135 27.14 -5.52 2.11
C CYS A 135 26.77 -4.09 1.74
N GLU A 136 27.42 -3.56 0.74
CA GLU A 136 27.11 -2.27 0.12
C GLU A 136 26.17 -2.45 -1.08
N ALA A 137 25.60 -1.35 -1.59
CA ALA A 137 24.60 -1.37 -2.66
C ALA A 137 25.06 -2.16 -3.91
N HIS A 138 26.32 -2.02 -4.34
CA HIS A 138 26.85 -2.71 -5.51
C HIS A 138 27.06 -4.22 -5.32
N GLN A 139 27.06 -4.69 -4.06
CA GLN A 139 27.23 -6.11 -3.71
C GLN A 139 25.87 -6.83 -3.54
N ILE A 140 24.75 -6.11 -3.54
CA ILE A 140 23.41 -6.68 -3.31
C ILE A 140 23.08 -7.73 -4.36
N GLU A 141 23.18 -7.39 -5.65
CA GLU A 141 22.83 -8.29 -6.75
C GLU A 141 23.62 -9.58 -6.74
N PRO A 142 24.99 -9.58 -6.73
CA PRO A 142 25.76 -10.81 -6.70
C PRO A 142 25.56 -11.63 -5.42
N LEU A 143 25.29 -10.97 -4.29
CA LEU A 143 25.03 -11.68 -3.03
C LEU A 143 23.66 -12.37 -3.06
N ILE A 144 22.61 -11.69 -3.52
CA ILE A 144 21.28 -12.29 -3.71
C ILE A 144 21.39 -13.46 -4.70
N ALA A 145 22.09 -13.29 -5.83
CA ALA A 145 22.28 -14.36 -6.81
C ALA A 145 22.91 -15.62 -6.19
N ASN A 146 23.93 -15.46 -5.34
CA ASN A 146 24.54 -16.58 -4.62
C ASN A 146 23.58 -17.25 -3.65
N ILE A 147 22.85 -16.46 -2.84
CA ILE A 147 21.88 -16.97 -1.87
C ILE A 147 20.77 -17.74 -2.57
N VAL A 148 20.19 -17.16 -3.62
CA VAL A 148 19.09 -17.75 -4.39
C VAL A 148 19.54 -19.03 -5.10
N THR A 149 20.74 -19.05 -5.70
CA THR A 149 21.28 -20.24 -6.32
C THR A 149 21.44 -21.37 -5.31
N LYS A 150 21.96 -21.09 -4.10
CA LYS A 150 22.05 -22.07 -3.02
C LYS A 150 20.69 -22.56 -2.54
N ALA A 151 19.72 -21.65 -2.44
CA ALA A 151 18.34 -22.00 -2.05
C ALA A 151 17.69 -22.89 -3.12
N LYS A 152 17.82 -22.55 -4.40
CA LYS A 152 17.36 -23.37 -5.53
C LYS A 152 17.94 -24.79 -5.48
N ASN A 153 19.24 -24.92 -5.21
CA ASN A 153 19.89 -26.22 -5.08
C ASN A 153 19.39 -27.03 -3.87
N LYS A 154 18.77 -26.39 -2.89
CA LYS A 154 18.09 -27.02 -1.75
C LYS A 154 16.61 -27.30 -2.00
N GLY A 155 16.10 -27.05 -3.21
CA GLY A 155 14.73 -27.33 -3.60
C GLY A 155 13.74 -26.16 -3.46
N PHE A 156 14.20 -24.96 -3.13
CA PHE A 156 13.30 -23.78 -3.14
C PHE A 156 12.98 -23.38 -4.59
N THR A 157 11.72 -23.11 -4.81
CA THR A 157 11.19 -22.63 -6.10
C THR A 157 11.13 -21.11 -6.17
N ALA A 158 10.82 -20.56 -7.34
CA ALA A 158 10.57 -19.13 -7.49
C ALA A 158 9.35 -18.66 -6.69
N GLN A 159 8.40 -19.55 -6.43
CA GLN A 159 7.20 -19.22 -5.63
C GLN A 159 7.52 -19.15 -4.13
N ASP A 160 8.50 -19.92 -3.66
CA ASP A 160 8.91 -19.94 -2.24
C ASP A 160 9.69 -18.68 -1.83
N ILE A 161 10.36 -18.02 -2.79
CA ILE A 161 11.30 -16.92 -2.52
C ILE A 161 10.73 -15.60 -3.06
N GLN A 162 10.75 -14.58 -2.21
CA GLN A 162 10.42 -13.21 -2.61
C GLN A 162 11.53 -12.24 -2.21
N VAL A 163 12.06 -11.52 -3.19
CA VAL A 163 12.92 -10.37 -2.92
C VAL A 163 12.02 -9.14 -2.78
N LEU A 164 12.20 -8.38 -1.70
CA LEU A 164 11.45 -7.16 -1.43
C LEU A 164 12.40 -5.96 -1.45
N ALA A 165 12.20 -5.03 -2.38
CA ALA A 165 13.03 -3.82 -2.46
C ALA A 165 12.13 -2.56 -2.53
N PRO A 166 12.56 -1.43 -1.93
CA PRO A 166 11.73 -0.24 -1.89
C PRO A 166 11.76 0.60 -3.17
N MET A 167 12.69 0.35 -4.10
CA MET A 167 12.89 1.18 -5.31
C MET A 167 12.99 0.35 -6.58
N TYR A 168 12.46 0.90 -7.69
CA TYR A 168 12.47 0.23 -8.99
C TYR A 168 13.82 0.32 -9.71
N ARG A 169 14.48 1.48 -9.63
CA ARG A 169 15.74 1.77 -10.38
C ARG A 169 16.96 1.72 -9.48
N GLY A 170 18.12 1.57 -10.10
CA GLY A 170 19.43 1.52 -9.45
C GLY A 170 20.00 0.11 -9.34
N VAL A 171 21.24 0.00 -8.85
CA VAL A 171 22.03 -1.25 -8.80
C VAL A 171 21.32 -2.34 -7.97
N ALA A 172 20.63 -1.95 -6.91
CA ALA A 172 19.84 -2.85 -6.07
C ALA A 172 18.32 -2.64 -6.27
N GLY A 173 17.92 -2.17 -7.47
CA GLY A 173 16.53 -1.89 -7.80
C GLY A 173 15.75 -3.12 -8.27
N ILE A 174 14.43 -3.06 -8.16
CA ILE A 174 13.51 -4.15 -8.52
C ILE A 174 13.74 -4.64 -9.94
N ASN A 175 13.98 -3.75 -10.91
CA ASN A 175 14.14 -4.14 -12.31
C ASN A 175 15.39 -5.01 -12.53
N ALA A 176 16.55 -4.59 -12.00
CA ALA A 176 17.79 -5.36 -12.10
C ALA A 176 17.67 -6.70 -11.37
N LEU A 177 17.11 -6.69 -10.16
CA LEU A 177 16.90 -7.90 -9.37
C LEU A 177 15.95 -8.89 -10.05
N ASN A 178 14.89 -8.43 -10.71
CA ASN A 178 13.99 -9.29 -11.49
C ASN A 178 14.72 -9.98 -12.66
N GLN A 179 15.52 -9.25 -13.42
CA GLN A 179 16.29 -9.81 -14.54
C GLN A 179 17.31 -10.86 -14.05
N MET A 180 18.03 -10.56 -12.98
CA MET A 180 18.97 -11.49 -12.35
C MET A 180 18.26 -12.75 -11.85
N MET A 181 17.15 -12.59 -11.11
CA MET A 181 16.35 -13.71 -10.58
C MET A 181 15.76 -14.57 -11.70
N GLN A 182 15.25 -13.97 -12.77
CA GLN A 182 14.78 -14.69 -13.96
C GLN A 182 15.89 -15.55 -14.57
N SER A 183 17.10 -15.02 -14.68
CA SER A 183 18.23 -15.78 -15.23
C SER A 183 18.59 -17.01 -14.38
N ILE A 184 18.32 -16.98 -13.08
CA ILE A 184 18.57 -18.10 -12.17
C ILE A 184 17.43 -19.12 -12.20
N PHE A 185 16.18 -18.66 -12.05
CA PHE A 185 15.03 -19.56 -11.95
C PHE A 185 14.53 -20.06 -13.30
N ASN A 186 14.53 -19.20 -14.30
CA ASN A 186 13.99 -19.45 -15.63
C ASN A 186 14.98 -19.12 -16.77
N PRO A 187 16.18 -19.73 -16.79
CA PRO A 187 17.17 -19.49 -17.84
C PRO A 187 16.67 -20.00 -19.20
N ASN A 188 17.10 -19.33 -20.27
CA ASN A 188 16.85 -19.75 -21.66
C ASN A 188 18.13 -19.66 -22.51
N PRO A 189 19.24 -20.36 -22.13
CA PRO A 189 20.53 -20.23 -22.80
C PRO A 189 20.49 -20.72 -24.25
N ASP A 190 19.67 -21.73 -24.56
CA ASP A 190 19.56 -22.34 -25.87
C ASP A 190 18.46 -21.72 -26.76
N GLY A 191 17.74 -20.70 -26.25
CA GLY A 191 16.61 -20.06 -26.95
C GLY A 191 15.43 -20.99 -27.24
N ARG A 192 15.33 -22.13 -26.56
CA ARG A 192 14.28 -23.15 -26.81
C ARG A 192 12.96 -22.81 -26.16
N LYS A 193 12.97 -22.04 -25.06
CA LYS A 193 11.72 -21.58 -24.43
C LYS A 193 11.11 -20.49 -25.26
N LYS A 194 9.80 -20.54 -25.42
CA LYS A 194 9.07 -19.41 -26.00
C LYS A 194 9.24 -18.19 -25.10
N GLU A 195 9.61 -17.08 -25.71
CA GLU A 195 9.77 -15.80 -25.02
C GLU A 195 9.32 -14.66 -25.93
N VAL A 196 8.87 -13.58 -25.32
CA VAL A 196 8.49 -12.34 -25.99
C VAL A 196 9.10 -11.15 -25.30
N GLN A 197 9.52 -10.17 -26.08
CA GLN A 197 10.04 -8.92 -25.55
C GLN A 197 8.94 -7.86 -25.53
N PHE A 198 8.84 -7.18 -24.40
CA PHE A 198 7.97 -6.01 -24.24
C PHE A 198 8.70 -4.95 -23.42
N ASN A 199 8.95 -3.80 -24.04
CA ASN A 199 9.81 -2.75 -23.50
C ASN A 199 11.20 -3.30 -23.11
N GLU A 200 11.63 -3.07 -21.86
CA GLU A 200 12.92 -3.54 -21.31
C GLU A 200 12.83 -4.96 -20.72
N SER A 201 11.65 -5.57 -20.70
CA SER A 201 11.43 -6.88 -20.09
C SER A 201 11.29 -7.97 -21.14
N VAL A 202 11.79 -9.15 -20.83
CA VAL A 202 11.57 -10.39 -21.59
C VAL A 202 10.68 -11.29 -20.75
N TYR A 203 9.57 -11.75 -21.31
CA TYR A 203 8.65 -12.69 -20.66
C TYR A 203 8.81 -14.07 -21.26
N ARG A 204 8.91 -15.09 -20.41
CA ARG A 204 9.11 -16.51 -20.79
C ARG A 204 8.07 -17.39 -20.13
N ILE A 205 7.73 -18.50 -20.78
CA ILE A 205 6.94 -19.54 -20.11
C ILE A 205 7.65 -19.99 -18.83
N GLY A 206 6.93 -20.01 -17.70
CA GLY A 206 7.43 -20.30 -16.37
C GLY A 206 7.87 -19.06 -15.57
N ASP A 207 7.72 -17.85 -16.12
CA ASP A 207 8.02 -16.64 -15.35
C ASP A 207 6.93 -16.32 -14.32
N LYS A 208 7.39 -15.90 -13.15
CA LYS A 208 6.55 -15.32 -12.10
C LYS A 208 6.25 -13.88 -12.43
N VAL A 209 4.98 -13.52 -12.48
CA VAL A 209 4.49 -12.17 -12.85
C VAL A 209 3.53 -11.61 -11.81
N LEU A 210 3.43 -10.29 -11.79
CA LEU A 210 2.54 -9.51 -10.93
C LEU A 210 1.60 -8.68 -11.79
N GLN A 211 0.32 -8.71 -11.48
CA GLN A 211 -0.68 -7.83 -12.04
C GLN A 211 -0.61 -6.44 -11.39
N LEU A 212 -0.65 -5.39 -12.21
CA LEU A 212 -0.51 -4.01 -11.76
C LEU A 212 -1.82 -3.23 -11.69
N GLN A 213 -2.88 -3.73 -12.34
CA GLN A 213 -4.18 -3.07 -12.43
C GLN A 213 -5.31 -4.07 -12.16
N ASN A 214 -6.47 -3.57 -11.77
CA ASN A 214 -7.66 -4.42 -11.64
C ASN A 214 -8.27 -4.70 -13.03
N ILE A 215 -8.59 -5.96 -13.32
CA ILE A 215 -9.35 -6.40 -14.50
C ILE A 215 -10.49 -7.27 -13.99
N PRO A 216 -11.60 -6.66 -13.53
CA PRO A 216 -12.74 -7.40 -12.95
C PRO A 216 -13.34 -8.44 -13.90
N GLU A 217 -13.36 -8.16 -15.20
CA GLU A 217 -13.89 -9.05 -16.24
C GLU A 217 -13.11 -10.36 -16.33
N LYS A 218 -11.81 -10.30 -16.04
CA LYS A 218 -10.91 -11.46 -16.02
C LYS A 218 -10.76 -12.06 -14.61
N ASN A 219 -11.39 -11.45 -13.60
CA ASN A 219 -11.26 -11.80 -12.18
C ASN A 219 -9.79 -11.79 -11.69
N VAL A 220 -9.01 -10.79 -12.16
CA VAL A 220 -7.61 -10.56 -11.79
C VAL A 220 -7.47 -9.15 -11.25
N PHE A 221 -6.75 -9.00 -10.14
CA PHE A 221 -6.65 -7.75 -9.41
C PHE A 221 -5.21 -7.27 -9.24
N ASN A 222 -5.06 -6.01 -8.98
CA ASN A 222 -3.78 -5.40 -8.69
C ASN A 222 -3.13 -6.03 -7.45
N GLY A 223 -1.94 -6.59 -7.62
CA GLY A 223 -1.23 -7.33 -6.58
C GLY A 223 -1.27 -8.85 -6.75
N ASP A 224 -2.14 -9.38 -7.64
CA ASP A 224 -2.20 -10.81 -7.90
C ASP A 224 -0.91 -11.28 -8.55
N MET A 225 -0.35 -12.36 -8.03
CA MET A 225 0.82 -13.03 -8.59
C MET A 225 0.40 -14.23 -9.42
N GLY A 226 1.00 -14.37 -10.59
CA GLY A 226 0.73 -15.48 -11.50
C GLY A 226 2.00 -16.06 -12.13
N GLU A 227 1.82 -17.10 -12.91
CA GLU A 227 2.85 -17.76 -13.70
C GLU A 227 2.47 -17.76 -15.17
N ILE A 228 3.39 -17.40 -16.06
CA ILE A 228 3.18 -17.50 -17.51
C ILE A 228 3.22 -18.98 -17.89
N VAL A 229 2.07 -19.52 -18.29
CA VAL A 229 1.92 -20.94 -18.68
C VAL A 229 1.89 -21.14 -20.18
N GLY A 230 1.67 -20.08 -20.97
CA GLY A 230 1.63 -20.15 -22.43
C GLY A 230 2.02 -18.85 -23.11
N ILE A 231 2.57 -18.97 -24.32
CA ILE A 231 2.83 -17.85 -25.25
C ILE A 231 2.35 -18.27 -26.62
N THR A 232 1.42 -17.48 -27.18
CA THR A 232 0.94 -17.60 -28.56
C THR A 232 1.47 -16.42 -29.36
N TYR A 233 2.20 -16.72 -30.44
CA TYR A 233 2.69 -15.66 -31.33
C TYR A 233 1.62 -15.22 -32.31
N ALA A 234 1.69 -13.97 -32.75
CA ALA A 234 0.75 -13.37 -33.71
C ALA A 234 0.55 -14.22 -35.00
N LYS A 235 1.59 -14.92 -35.44
CA LYS A 235 1.51 -15.82 -36.61
C LYS A 235 0.68 -17.07 -36.36
N ASP A 236 0.53 -17.48 -35.09
CA ASP A 236 -0.16 -18.70 -34.66
C ASP A 236 -1.51 -18.36 -33.98
N SER A 237 -1.85 -17.07 -33.83
CA SER A 237 -3.11 -16.56 -33.26
C SER A 237 -4.12 -16.22 -34.35
N GLU A 238 -5.40 -16.47 -34.11
CA GLU A 238 -6.51 -16.10 -34.99
C GLU A 238 -6.59 -14.58 -35.16
N ASP A 239 -6.39 -13.83 -34.09
CA ASP A 239 -6.44 -12.38 -34.03
C ASP A 239 -5.15 -11.69 -34.50
N LYS A 240 -4.13 -12.46 -34.90
CA LYS A 240 -2.80 -11.99 -35.32
C LYS A 240 -2.13 -11.08 -34.31
N VAL A 241 -2.33 -11.34 -33.01
CA VAL A 241 -1.74 -10.61 -31.89
C VAL A 241 -0.97 -11.60 -31.01
N ASP A 242 0.18 -11.18 -30.49
CA ASP A 242 0.90 -11.96 -29.47
C ASP A 242 0.08 -12.00 -28.18
N GLU A 243 0.01 -13.16 -27.54
CA GLU A 243 -0.73 -13.39 -26.30
C GLU A 243 0.11 -14.10 -25.24
N LEU A 244 -0.09 -13.72 -23.99
CA LEU A 244 0.41 -14.43 -22.81
C LEU A 244 -0.75 -15.11 -22.10
N LEU A 245 -0.66 -16.41 -21.87
CA LEU A 245 -1.56 -17.13 -20.99
C LEU A 245 -0.93 -17.20 -19.60
N ILE A 246 -1.61 -16.62 -18.60
CA ILE A 246 -1.11 -16.52 -17.23
C ILE A 246 -2.07 -17.23 -16.30
N ARG A 247 -1.53 -18.06 -15.42
CA ARG A 247 -2.27 -18.72 -14.35
C ARG A 247 -2.16 -17.90 -13.07
N PHE A 248 -3.30 -17.40 -12.59
CA PHE A 248 -3.46 -16.78 -11.28
C PHE A 248 -4.26 -17.75 -10.41
N ASP A 249 -3.65 -18.31 -9.37
CA ASP A 249 -4.26 -19.38 -8.55
C ASP A 249 -4.90 -20.49 -9.41
N LEU A 250 -6.23 -20.51 -9.49
CA LEU A 250 -6.99 -21.51 -10.26
C LEU A 250 -7.46 -21.01 -11.64
N ASN A 251 -7.24 -19.72 -11.95
CA ASN A 251 -7.73 -19.11 -13.18
C ASN A 251 -6.60 -18.96 -14.21
N GLU A 252 -6.82 -19.43 -15.42
CA GLU A 252 -5.94 -19.14 -16.56
C GLU A 252 -6.54 -18.03 -17.42
N VAL A 253 -5.79 -16.98 -17.62
CA VAL A 253 -6.25 -15.74 -18.28
C VAL A 253 -5.31 -15.36 -19.41
N SER A 254 -5.87 -15.09 -20.60
CA SER A 254 -5.11 -14.58 -21.74
C SER A 254 -4.98 -13.06 -21.69
N PHE A 255 -3.77 -12.57 -22.00
CA PHE A 255 -3.42 -11.16 -22.09
C PHE A 255 -2.86 -10.88 -23.48
N THR A 256 -3.56 -10.03 -24.22
CA THR A 256 -3.07 -9.51 -25.50
C THR A 256 -1.93 -8.51 -25.29
N ARG A 257 -1.13 -8.27 -26.33
CA ARG A 257 0.07 -7.41 -26.26
C ARG A 257 -0.22 -6.02 -25.68
N ASN A 258 -1.39 -5.46 -25.92
CA ASN A 258 -1.79 -4.14 -25.40
C ASN A 258 -2.00 -4.13 -23.88
N GLU A 259 -2.30 -5.29 -23.31
CA GLU A 259 -2.53 -5.46 -21.87
C GLU A 259 -1.23 -5.73 -21.08
N TRP A 260 -0.11 -6.02 -21.77
CA TRP A 260 1.16 -6.39 -21.10
C TRP A 260 1.78 -5.25 -20.28
N GLN A 261 1.40 -4.00 -20.54
CA GLN A 261 1.77 -2.87 -19.68
C GLN A 261 1.23 -3.00 -18.24
N GLN A 262 0.23 -3.84 -18.03
CA GLN A 262 -0.36 -4.12 -16.72
C GLN A 262 0.34 -5.28 -15.98
N LEU A 263 1.42 -5.81 -16.56
CA LEU A 263 2.19 -6.92 -16.03
C LEU A 263 3.64 -6.51 -15.74
N THR A 264 4.24 -7.13 -14.75
CA THR A 264 5.68 -7.06 -14.49
C THR A 264 6.20 -8.38 -13.96
N LEU A 265 7.51 -8.63 -14.11
CA LEU A 265 8.14 -9.77 -13.42
C LEU A 265 8.01 -9.61 -11.91
N ALA A 266 7.84 -10.72 -11.20
CA ALA A 266 7.49 -10.74 -9.78
C ALA A 266 8.49 -11.52 -8.89
N TYR A 267 9.67 -11.83 -9.36
CA TYR A 267 10.73 -12.42 -8.50
C TYR A 267 11.19 -11.42 -7.43
N CYS A 268 11.20 -10.14 -7.78
CA CYS A 268 11.38 -9.02 -6.87
C CYS A 268 10.22 -8.05 -7.05
N CYS A 269 9.63 -7.58 -5.95
CA CYS A 269 8.57 -6.56 -5.99
C CYS A 269 8.78 -5.50 -4.90
N SER A 270 8.01 -4.41 -4.97
CA SER A 270 8.02 -3.41 -3.91
C SER A 270 7.34 -3.93 -2.65
N ILE A 271 7.76 -3.43 -1.49
CA ILE A 271 7.17 -3.80 -0.21
C ILE A 271 5.67 -3.47 -0.18
N HIS A 272 5.25 -2.37 -0.83
CA HIS A 272 3.84 -2.00 -0.99
C HIS A 272 3.04 -3.07 -1.75
N LYS A 273 3.62 -3.65 -2.80
CA LYS A 273 2.97 -4.70 -3.60
C LYS A 273 2.93 -6.06 -2.91
N ALA A 274 3.73 -6.24 -1.87
CA ALA A 274 3.76 -7.45 -1.07
C ALA A 274 2.80 -7.39 0.13
N GLN A 275 2.10 -6.27 0.36
CA GLN A 275 1.07 -6.17 1.41
C GLN A 275 -0.02 -7.21 1.15
N GLY A 276 -0.53 -7.82 2.20
CA GLY A 276 -1.51 -8.91 2.13
C GLY A 276 -0.95 -10.27 1.69
N SER A 277 0.28 -10.33 1.15
CA SER A 277 0.94 -11.58 0.73
C SER A 277 1.97 -12.04 1.75
N GLU A 278 2.25 -13.35 1.78
CA GLU A 278 3.25 -13.96 2.65
C GLU A 278 4.08 -14.98 1.87
N PHE A 279 5.37 -15.05 2.18
CA PHE A 279 6.31 -15.88 1.45
C PHE A 279 7.11 -16.78 2.41
N LYS A 280 7.43 -17.97 1.96
CA LYS A 280 8.22 -18.92 2.73
C LYS A 280 9.60 -18.36 3.09
N MET A 281 10.26 -17.73 2.11
CA MET A 281 11.53 -17.02 2.28
C MET A 281 11.42 -15.59 1.74
N VAL A 282 11.78 -14.62 2.58
CA VAL A 282 11.91 -13.21 2.17
C VAL A 282 13.39 -12.81 2.19
N ILE A 283 13.82 -12.13 1.13
CA ILE A 283 15.14 -11.52 1.02
C ILE A 283 14.96 -10.01 0.98
N LEU A 284 15.51 -9.29 1.95
CA LEU A 284 15.30 -7.86 2.17
C LEU A 284 16.62 -7.09 2.13
N PRO A 285 17.00 -6.47 1.00
CA PRO A 285 18.11 -5.55 0.94
C PRO A 285 17.74 -4.17 1.49
N MET A 286 18.57 -3.63 2.39
CA MET A 286 18.43 -2.28 2.94
C MET A 286 19.75 -1.54 2.86
N VAL A 287 19.80 -0.47 2.07
CA VAL A 287 21.00 0.35 1.81
C VAL A 287 20.65 1.83 1.86
N HIS A 288 21.64 2.68 2.13
CA HIS A 288 21.45 4.14 2.17
C HIS A 288 20.96 4.75 0.86
N GLN A 289 21.15 4.07 -0.26
CA GLN A 289 20.58 4.47 -1.54
C GLN A 289 19.04 4.63 -1.45
N TYR A 290 18.38 3.89 -0.56
CA TYR A 290 16.94 3.94 -0.32
C TYR A 290 16.51 4.97 0.72
N ARG A 291 17.39 5.90 1.14
CA ARG A 291 17.23 6.79 2.32
C ARG A 291 15.87 7.47 2.46
N ARG A 292 15.19 7.79 1.33
CA ARG A 292 13.86 8.42 1.33
C ARG A 292 12.75 7.47 1.73
N MET A 293 12.98 6.16 1.56
CA MET A 293 12.03 5.09 1.85
C MET A 293 12.33 4.37 3.18
N LEU A 294 13.45 4.71 3.84
CA LEU A 294 13.85 4.08 5.09
C LEU A 294 12.97 4.60 6.24
N GLN A 295 11.85 3.91 6.47
CA GLN A 295 10.85 4.20 7.52
C GLN A 295 10.51 2.93 8.27
N ARG A 296 10.08 3.08 9.53
CA ARG A 296 9.79 1.97 10.45
C ARG A 296 8.69 1.05 9.92
N ASN A 297 7.58 1.62 9.47
CA ASN A 297 6.46 0.85 8.93
C ASN A 297 6.81 0.07 7.67
N LEU A 298 7.69 0.61 6.81
CA LEU A 298 8.15 -0.10 5.62
C LEU A 298 8.98 -1.33 6.00
N LEU A 299 9.94 -1.17 6.92
CA LEU A 299 10.77 -2.27 7.41
C LEU A 299 9.92 -3.32 8.15
N TYR A 300 9.01 -2.88 9.02
CA TYR A 300 8.08 -3.74 9.73
C TYR A 300 7.21 -4.56 8.77
N THR A 301 6.59 -3.89 7.78
CA THR A 301 5.78 -4.57 6.76
C THR A 301 6.59 -5.61 6.00
N ALA A 302 7.84 -5.29 5.60
CA ALA A 302 8.69 -6.22 4.85
C ALA A 302 9.05 -7.47 5.68
N VAL A 303 9.43 -7.28 6.95
CA VAL A 303 9.80 -8.38 7.86
C VAL A 303 8.62 -9.31 8.12
N THR A 304 7.43 -8.75 8.29
CA THR A 304 6.20 -9.52 8.54
C THR A 304 5.68 -10.29 7.33
N ARG A 305 6.26 -10.13 6.14
CA ARG A 305 5.93 -10.96 4.95
C ARG A 305 6.59 -12.34 4.99
N SER A 306 7.57 -12.58 5.86
CA SER A 306 8.30 -13.84 5.93
C SER A 306 7.58 -14.86 6.81
N LYS A 307 7.38 -16.08 6.29
CA LYS A 307 6.79 -17.21 7.05
C LYS A 307 7.83 -18.05 7.78
N GLU A 308 8.90 -18.45 7.09
CA GLU A 308 9.85 -19.43 7.63
C GLU A 308 11.27 -18.89 7.69
N MET A 309 11.69 -18.08 6.72
CA MET A 309 13.08 -17.65 6.59
C MET A 309 13.19 -16.19 6.15
N LEU A 310 13.94 -15.40 6.88
CA LEU A 310 14.22 -14.01 6.59
C LEU A 310 15.72 -13.80 6.36
N ILE A 311 16.07 -13.30 5.17
CA ILE A 311 17.45 -12.94 4.82
C ILE A 311 17.54 -11.42 4.74
N LEU A 312 18.28 -10.84 5.67
CA LEU A 312 18.55 -9.41 5.72
C LEU A 312 19.92 -9.13 5.04
N LEU A 313 19.97 -8.13 4.17
CA LEU A 313 21.16 -7.76 3.42
C LEU A 313 21.38 -6.25 3.52
N GLY A 314 22.64 -5.82 3.50
CA GLY A 314 22.98 -4.42 3.32
C GLY A 314 23.69 -3.76 4.48
N GLU A 315 23.38 -2.49 4.70
CA GLU A 315 24.10 -1.61 5.61
C GLU A 315 23.38 -1.55 6.97
N PRO A 316 24.06 -1.87 8.10
CA PRO A 316 23.42 -1.81 9.44
C PRO A 316 22.81 -0.46 9.76
N SER A 317 23.45 0.61 9.34
CA SER A 317 22.98 1.99 9.53
C SER A 317 21.70 2.32 8.74
N ALA A 318 21.42 1.61 7.62
CA ALA A 318 20.16 1.74 6.90
C ALA A 318 19.00 1.10 7.69
N TYR A 319 19.23 -0.03 8.34
CA TYR A 319 18.26 -0.65 9.25
C TYR A 319 18.01 0.23 10.47
N GLN A 320 19.09 0.72 11.10
CA GLN A 320 18.99 1.63 12.24
C GLN A 320 18.15 2.86 11.89
N ARG A 321 18.46 3.51 10.76
CA ARG A 321 17.70 4.66 10.28
C ARG A 321 16.22 4.32 10.08
N SER A 322 15.91 3.17 9.48
CA SER A 322 14.52 2.76 9.27
C SER A 322 13.78 2.57 10.59
N ILE A 323 14.42 2.00 11.60
CA ILE A 323 13.83 1.76 12.93
C ILE A 323 13.60 3.09 13.67
N GLU A 324 14.56 4.00 13.61
CA GLU A 324 14.50 5.31 14.27
C GLU A 324 13.49 6.26 13.60
N GLN A 325 13.32 6.15 12.27
CA GLN A 325 12.45 7.04 11.53
C GLN A 325 10.99 6.58 11.63
N GLU A 326 10.22 7.30 12.42
CA GLU A 326 8.77 7.12 12.47
C GLU A 326 8.14 7.49 11.13
N SER A 327 7.06 6.78 10.81
CA SER A 327 6.22 7.13 9.68
C SER A 327 5.55 8.47 9.95
N HIS A 328 5.51 9.33 8.94
CA HIS A 328 4.78 10.57 9.08
C HIS A 328 3.30 10.29 9.35
N VAL A 329 2.81 10.77 10.48
CA VAL A 329 1.36 10.78 10.78
C VAL A 329 0.70 11.70 9.78
N ARG A 330 -0.28 11.19 9.05
CA ARG A 330 -1.05 11.99 8.10
C ARG A 330 -2.00 12.90 8.84
N LEU A 331 -2.10 14.15 8.39
CA LEU A 331 -3.10 15.07 8.92
C LEU A 331 -4.46 14.68 8.36
N THR A 332 -5.37 14.27 9.24
CA THR A 332 -6.73 13.87 8.90
C THR A 332 -7.72 14.56 9.84
N ALA A 333 -8.92 14.85 9.34
CA ALA A 333 -10.00 15.44 10.14
C ALA A 333 -10.99 14.38 10.66
N LEU A 334 -10.79 13.09 10.36
CA LEU A 334 -11.78 12.04 10.69
C LEU A 334 -12.00 11.93 12.21
N LYS A 335 -10.91 11.85 12.98
CA LYS A 335 -10.97 11.80 14.44
C LYS A 335 -11.69 13.02 15.02
N THR A 336 -11.31 14.23 14.63
CA THR A 336 -11.90 15.48 15.12
C THR A 336 -13.39 15.55 14.80
N ARG A 337 -13.79 15.17 13.58
CA ARG A 337 -15.20 15.17 13.17
C ARG A 337 -16.03 14.14 13.94
N LEU A 338 -15.51 12.94 14.18
CA LEU A 338 -16.20 11.91 14.95
C LEU A 338 -16.39 12.33 16.42
N LEU A 339 -15.37 12.90 17.04
CA LEU A 339 -15.42 13.40 18.42
C LEU A 339 -16.30 14.66 18.52
N GLY A 340 -16.21 15.60 17.60
CA GLY A 340 -17.00 16.83 17.58
C GLY A 340 -18.50 16.58 17.36
N THR A 341 -18.86 15.62 16.53
CA THR A 341 -20.27 15.24 16.30
C THR A 341 -20.93 14.66 17.57
N THR A 342 -20.16 14.00 18.42
CA THR A 342 -20.65 13.45 19.70
C THR A 342 -20.79 14.51 20.78
N LEU A 343 -19.90 15.49 20.85
CA LEU A 343 -19.99 16.60 21.81
C LEU A 343 -21.18 17.52 21.51
N GLY A 344 -21.43 17.82 20.22
CA GLY A 344 -22.56 18.67 19.82
C GLY A 344 -23.93 18.06 20.07
N LYS A 345 -24.09 16.75 20.08
CA LYS A 345 -25.36 16.08 20.42
C LYS A 345 -25.66 16.05 21.92
N SER A 346 -24.61 16.08 22.76
CA SER A 346 -24.79 16.13 24.23
C SER A 346 -25.12 17.53 24.76
N GLU A 347 -24.68 18.59 24.08
CA GLU A 347 -24.97 19.97 24.51
C GLU A 347 -26.34 20.47 24.07
N VAL A 348 -26.91 19.98 22.96
CA VAL A 348 -28.24 20.35 22.49
C VAL A 348 -29.37 19.78 23.37
N ALA A 349 -29.11 18.75 24.19
CA ALA A 349 -30.10 18.15 25.07
C ALA A 349 -30.27 18.86 26.43
N LEU A 350 -29.45 19.89 26.75
CA LEU A 350 -29.43 20.55 28.08
C LEU A 350 -29.73 22.06 28.03
N SER A 351 -30.03 22.69 26.86
CA SER A 351 -30.20 24.13 26.75
C SER A 351 -31.60 24.62 26.42
N ASP A 352 -32.66 23.76 26.45
CA ASP A 352 -34.04 24.21 26.28
C ASP A 352 -34.74 24.44 27.63
N THR A 353 -34.22 25.33 28.46
CA THR A 353 -34.99 26.00 29.49
C THR A 353 -34.42 27.39 29.78
N HIS A 354 -35.25 28.43 29.42
CA HIS A 354 -35.19 29.84 29.84
C HIS A 354 -34.08 30.76 29.27
N GLN A 355 -34.41 31.73 28.44
CA GLN A 355 -34.99 33.03 28.79
C GLN A 355 -35.25 33.90 27.56
N LYS A 356 -36.38 34.60 27.62
CA LYS A 356 -36.83 35.66 26.72
C LYS A 356 -36.09 37.00 27.02
N GLY A 357 -35.74 37.74 25.96
CA GLY A 357 -35.87 39.20 25.94
C GLY A 357 -34.59 40.01 26.08
N GLN A 358 -34.14 40.63 25.02
CA GLN A 358 -34.08 42.09 24.85
C GLN A 358 -33.29 42.47 23.60
N THR A 359 -33.95 43.22 22.75
CA THR A 359 -33.44 43.97 21.59
C THR A 359 -32.65 45.20 22.05
N VAL A 360 -31.48 45.49 21.43
CA VAL A 360 -30.98 46.87 21.30
C VAL A 360 -30.28 47.05 19.95
N ASP A 361 -30.57 48.21 19.36
CA ASP A 361 -30.29 48.73 18.03
C ASP A 361 -28.82 48.99 17.65
N THR A 362 -28.65 49.03 16.35
CA THR A 362 -27.59 49.51 15.48
C THR A 362 -26.94 50.87 15.82
N PRO A 363 -25.80 51.30 15.23
CA PRO A 363 -25.87 51.98 13.95
C PRO A 363 -24.75 51.71 12.93
N ILE A 364 -25.19 51.84 11.70
CA ILE A 364 -24.50 51.92 10.40
C ILE A 364 -23.62 53.18 10.35
N VAL A 365 -22.39 53.09 9.79
CA VAL A 365 -21.73 54.23 9.15
C VAL A 365 -21.15 53.78 7.77
N LYS A 366 -21.50 54.63 6.82
CA LYS A 366 -21.20 54.57 5.37
C LYS A 366 -19.86 55.11 4.97
N ASP A 367 -19.39 54.59 3.83
CA ASP A 367 -18.69 55.20 2.71
C ASP A 367 -17.35 55.96 2.89
N THR A 368 -16.36 55.55 2.12
CA THR A 368 -15.86 56.41 1.03
C THR A 368 -14.92 55.65 0.08
N GLU A 369 -15.32 55.66 -1.19
CA GLU A 369 -14.47 55.36 -2.36
C GLU A 369 -13.31 56.39 -2.48
N LYS A 370 -12.17 55.89 -2.91
CA LYS A 370 -11.21 56.71 -3.71
C LYS A 370 -10.39 55.80 -4.63
N THR A 371 -10.66 55.95 -5.91
CA THR A 371 -9.84 55.64 -7.06
C THR A 371 -8.49 56.31 -7.02
N LEU A 372 -7.41 55.64 -7.45
CA LEU A 372 -6.31 56.19 -8.28
C LEU A 372 -5.26 55.11 -8.62
N SER A 373 -5.16 54.84 -9.94
CA SER A 373 -3.94 55.06 -10.76
C SER A 373 -2.88 53.99 -10.77
N THR A 374 -2.74 53.43 -11.96
CA THR A 374 -1.72 52.55 -12.55
C THR A 374 -0.28 52.95 -12.30
N ASN A 375 0.56 51.90 -12.29
CA ASN A 375 2.01 51.81 -12.43
C ASN A 375 2.79 51.69 -11.11
N ASP A 376 3.11 50.40 -10.82
CA ASP A 376 4.46 49.94 -10.49
C ASP A 376 4.43 48.45 -10.18
N LEU A 377 5.20 47.68 -10.96
CA LEU A 377 5.45 46.26 -10.69
C LEU A 377 6.38 46.12 -9.49
N PRO A 378 5.97 45.49 -8.40
CA PRO A 378 6.92 45.12 -7.36
C PRO A 378 7.51 43.72 -7.62
N ARG A 379 8.80 43.65 -7.36
CA ARG A 379 9.67 42.49 -7.30
C ARG A 379 9.01 41.34 -6.54
N LYS A 380 9.12 40.11 -7.09
CA LYS A 380 8.77 38.85 -6.40
C LYS A 380 9.46 38.79 -5.04
N THR A 381 8.70 38.96 -3.98
CA THR A 381 9.05 38.51 -2.64
C THR A 381 9.00 36.99 -2.58
N PRO A 382 9.83 36.30 -1.76
CA PRO A 382 9.76 34.86 -1.56
C PRO A 382 8.36 34.52 -1.05
N VAL A 383 7.73 33.52 -1.67
CA VAL A 383 6.47 32.96 -1.17
C VAL A 383 6.83 32.32 0.18
N GLU A 384 6.39 32.91 1.27
CA GLU A 384 6.35 32.23 2.57
C GLU A 384 5.43 31.02 2.39
N GLU A 385 5.98 29.82 2.57
CA GLU A 385 5.20 28.60 2.63
C GLU A 385 4.21 28.74 3.80
N THR A 386 2.95 28.96 3.48
CA THR A 386 1.88 29.01 4.48
C THR A 386 1.64 27.58 4.93
N ILE A 387 2.18 27.19 6.08
CA ILE A 387 1.90 25.90 6.69
C ILE A 387 0.47 25.92 7.21
N LEU A 388 -0.40 25.09 6.63
CA LEU A 388 -1.76 24.86 7.14
C LEU A 388 -1.69 24.33 8.57
N THR A 389 -2.24 25.07 9.52
CA THR A 389 -2.33 24.65 10.92
C THR A 389 -3.74 24.15 11.24
N ASN A 390 -3.86 23.26 12.22
CA ASN A 390 -5.18 22.80 12.71
C ASN A 390 -6.09 23.97 13.13
N GLN A 391 -5.49 25.02 13.67
CA GLN A 391 -6.22 26.22 14.10
C GLN A 391 -6.89 26.95 12.93
N MET A 392 -6.26 27.00 11.74
CA MET A 392 -6.83 27.62 10.54
C MET A 392 -8.03 26.84 10.00
N VAL A 393 -8.06 25.52 10.22
CA VAL A 393 -9.19 24.66 9.83
C VAL A 393 -10.32 24.76 10.86
N GLU A 394 -10.01 24.85 12.14
CA GLU A 394 -10.99 25.01 13.24
C GLU A 394 -11.67 26.36 13.22
N GLU A 395 -10.98 27.41 12.77
CA GLU A 395 -11.50 28.77 12.63
C GLU A 395 -12.24 29.02 11.30
N GLU A 396 -12.47 27.96 10.49
CA GLU A 396 -13.07 28.02 9.14
C GLU A 396 -12.37 29.00 8.17
N GLN A 397 -11.12 29.34 8.45
CA GLN A 397 -10.33 30.26 7.62
C GLN A 397 -9.88 29.61 6.32
N VAL A 398 -9.87 28.27 6.26
CA VAL A 398 -9.46 27.50 5.07
C VAL A 398 -10.42 26.31 4.89
N ASP A 399 -10.99 26.19 3.70
CA ASP A 399 -11.74 24.99 3.31
C ASP A 399 -10.79 23.79 3.30
N PRO A 400 -11.06 22.72 4.09
CA PRO A 400 -10.23 21.53 4.11
C PRO A 400 -10.15 20.80 2.76
N MET A 401 -10.99 21.18 1.79
CA MET A 401 -10.96 20.67 0.40
C MET A 401 -10.26 21.62 -0.57
N ILE A 402 -9.66 22.71 -0.09
CA ILE A 402 -8.97 23.69 -0.96
C ILE A 402 -7.81 23.02 -1.68
N GLY A 403 -7.74 23.16 -2.99
CA GLY A 403 -6.72 22.53 -3.82
C GLY A 403 -7.02 21.09 -4.27
N MET A 404 -8.12 20.48 -3.83
CA MET A 404 -8.49 19.12 -4.25
C MET A 404 -9.48 19.06 -5.43
N GLY A 405 -9.99 20.20 -5.90
CA GLY A 405 -10.97 20.24 -6.99
C GLY A 405 -10.46 19.82 -8.37
N GLU A 406 -9.15 19.89 -8.59
CA GLU A 406 -8.52 19.58 -9.87
C GLU A 406 -7.40 18.52 -9.79
N ILE A 407 -7.15 17.95 -8.60
CA ILE A 407 -6.09 16.97 -8.39
C ILE A 407 -6.68 15.56 -8.38
N SER A 408 -6.35 14.78 -9.40
CA SER A 408 -6.62 13.35 -9.47
C SER A 408 -5.55 12.57 -8.67
N PRO A 409 -5.91 11.48 -7.96
CA PRO A 409 -4.92 10.56 -7.38
C PRO A 409 -3.89 10.04 -8.38
N PHE A 410 -4.20 10.12 -9.69
CA PHE A 410 -3.31 9.71 -10.78
C PHE A 410 -2.21 10.74 -11.08
N ASP A 411 -2.36 11.99 -10.70
CA ASP A 411 -1.36 13.04 -10.92
C ASP A 411 -0.11 12.81 -10.05
N PHE A 412 -0.25 12.06 -8.97
CA PHE A 412 0.86 11.63 -8.11
C PHE A 412 1.58 10.37 -8.60
N LEU A 413 1.00 9.64 -9.57
CA LEU A 413 1.59 8.41 -10.12
C LEU A 413 2.52 8.66 -11.30
N LEU A 414 2.49 9.85 -11.91
CA LEU A 414 3.29 10.20 -13.09
C LEU A 414 4.68 10.78 -12.77
N ASN A 415 4.98 11.08 -11.49
CA ASN A 415 6.26 11.66 -11.04
C ASN A 415 6.94 10.89 -9.90
N ALA A 416 6.61 9.62 -9.69
CA ALA A 416 7.27 8.74 -8.73
C ALA A 416 8.16 7.69 -9.40
#